data_79774c52cc2702504f6d3986b549b15c
#
_entry.id   79774c52cc2702504f6d3986b549b15c
#
_cell.length_a   1.000
_cell.length_b   1.000
_cell.length_c   1.000
_cell.angle_alpha   90.00
_cell.angle_beta   90.00
_cell.angle_gamma   90.00
#
_symmetry.space_group_name_H-M   'P 1'
#
loop_
_entity.id
_entity.type
_entity.pdbx_description
1 polymer ?
#
loop_
_entity_poly.entity_id
_entity_poly.type
_entity_poly.pdbx_seq_one_letter_code
_entity_poly.pdbx_strand_id
1 'polypeptide(L)'
;LQQLEKNLIALRRGDVAISSGQPLATVTLKLDRPDQARQVIDQVLREANLQAFQKVLPGQAPDRQIILVPRQDIERLEQAIRKPGTWVVLLRSAANVLRGESLVYAFPDVRPNVAITMEGEVLARTTVAGQDTNPEAVRNRINLLLASTLAEVRRRGSLSQGLQFDANAVNRLARELTERSGGRVELQAVAVRRSET
;
A
#
# COMPACT_ATOMS: atom_id res chain seq x y z
N LEU A 1 -22.95 17.10 -18.55
CA LEU A 1 -22.33 18.36 -18.12
C LEU A 1 -22.53 18.60 -16.61
N GLN A 2 -23.76 18.61 -16.09
CA GLN A 2 -24.02 18.84 -14.65
C GLN A 2 -23.32 17.87 -13.70
N GLN A 3 -23.17 16.57 -14.05
CA GLN A 3 -22.47 15.60 -13.23
C GLN A 3 -20.95 15.88 -13.22
N LEU A 4 -20.40 16.28 -14.37
CA LEU A 4 -18.98 16.64 -14.47
C LEU A 4 -18.64 17.87 -13.63
N GLU A 5 -19.53 18.87 -13.64
CA GLU A 5 -19.41 20.11 -12.88
C GLU A 5 -19.51 19.87 -11.37
N LYS A 6 -20.45 19.01 -10.93
CA LYS A 6 -20.54 18.57 -9.52
C LYS A 6 -19.30 17.82 -9.06
N ASN A 7 -18.77 16.92 -9.89
CA ASN A 7 -17.56 16.18 -9.58
C ASN A 7 -16.33 17.11 -9.49
N LEU A 8 -16.25 18.12 -10.35
CA LEU A 8 -15.16 19.09 -10.33
C LEU A 8 -15.20 19.98 -9.07
N ILE A 9 -16.39 20.37 -8.63
CA ILE A 9 -16.58 21.14 -7.40
C ILE A 9 -16.25 20.29 -6.17
N ALA A 10 -16.67 19.02 -6.13
CA ALA A 10 -16.39 18.09 -5.05
C ALA A 10 -14.89 17.76 -4.94
N LEU A 11 -14.19 17.57 -6.07
CA LEU A 11 -12.74 17.40 -6.10
C LEU A 11 -12.00 18.64 -5.56
N ARG A 12 -12.47 19.84 -5.89
CA ARG A 12 -11.92 21.10 -5.35
C ARG A 12 -12.17 21.28 -3.86
N ARG A 13 -13.23 20.68 -3.31
CA ARG A 13 -13.59 20.73 -1.88
C ARG A 13 -12.93 19.64 -1.04
N GLY A 14 -12.18 18.70 -1.66
CA GLY A 14 -11.55 17.58 -0.94
C GLY A 14 -12.52 16.48 -0.50
N ASP A 15 -13.70 16.38 -1.10
CA ASP A 15 -14.72 15.37 -0.76
C ASP A 15 -14.43 13.96 -1.33
N VAL A 16 -13.19 13.71 -1.77
CA VAL A 16 -12.77 12.37 -2.23
C VAL A 16 -12.70 11.44 -1.03
N ALA A 17 -13.60 10.47 -0.98
CA ALA A 17 -13.67 9.45 0.07
C ALA A 17 -12.72 8.27 -0.22
N ILE A 18 -12.55 7.92 -1.49
CA ILE A 18 -11.65 6.85 -1.96
C ILE A 18 -10.90 7.36 -3.18
N SER A 19 -9.58 7.23 -3.16
CA SER A 19 -8.74 7.59 -4.31
C SER A 19 -8.64 6.45 -5.33
N SER A 20 -8.44 6.79 -6.60
CA SER A 20 -8.15 5.83 -7.66
C SER A 20 -6.94 4.95 -7.29
N GLY A 21 -7.05 3.63 -7.49
CA GLY A 21 -6.04 2.65 -7.13
C GLY A 21 -5.96 2.31 -5.64
N GLN A 22 -6.73 2.99 -4.78
CA GLN A 22 -6.73 2.71 -3.34
C GLN A 22 -7.25 1.30 -3.07
N PRO A 23 -6.56 0.49 -2.24
CA PRO A 23 -7.06 -0.81 -1.81
C PRO A 23 -8.34 -0.68 -0.98
N LEU A 24 -9.33 -1.49 -1.30
CA LEU A 24 -10.60 -1.65 -0.58
C LEU A 24 -10.60 -2.90 0.28
N ALA A 25 -9.92 -3.95 -0.18
CA ALA A 25 -9.61 -5.15 0.58
C ALA A 25 -8.27 -5.71 0.13
N THR A 26 -7.58 -6.38 1.04
CA THR A 26 -6.32 -7.08 0.77
C THR A 26 -6.34 -8.40 1.52
N VAL A 27 -6.07 -9.50 0.83
CA VAL A 27 -5.98 -10.83 1.44
C VAL A 27 -4.79 -11.59 0.87
N THR A 28 -4.06 -12.27 1.76
CA THR A 28 -3.08 -13.29 1.38
C THR A 28 -3.72 -14.65 1.54
N LEU A 29 -3.71 -15.45 0.50
CA LEU A 29 -4.39 -16.75 0.51
C LEU A 29 -3.57 -17.83 -0.20
N LYS A 30 -3.74 -19.04 0.30
CA LYS A 30 -3.35 -20.28 -0.35
C LYS A 30 -4.56 -21.20 -0.33
N LEU A 31 -5.00 -21.65 -1.49
CA LEU A 31 -6.10 -22.57 -1.56
C LEU A 31 -5.60 -24.00 -1.34
N ASP A 32 -6.25 -24.72 -0.45
CA ASP A 32 -6.03 -26.17 -0.28
C ASP A 32 -6.69 -26.95 -1.41
N ARG A 33 -7.82 -26.45 -1.89
CA ARG A 33 -8.59 -27.02 -2.99
C ARG A 33 -9.10 -25.94 -3.95
N PRO A 34 -9.04 -26.16 -5.28
CA PRO A 34 -9.46 -25.16 -6.27
C PRO A 34 -10.93 -24.74 -6.18
N ASP A 35 -11.81 -25.59 -5.64
CA ASP A 35 -13.25 -25.31 -5.47
C ASP A 35 -13.54 -24.23 -4.41
N GLN A 36 -12.57 -23.94 -3.51
CA GLN A 36 -12.68 -22.88 -2.50
C GLN A 36 -12.53 -21.47 -3.10
N ALA A 37 -12.03 -21.35 -4.35
CA ALA A 37 -11.71 -20.05 -4.96
C ALA A 37 -12.92 -19.09 -4.93
N ARG A 38 -14.11 -19.58 -5.29
CA ARG A 38 -15.32 -18.76 -5.33
C ARG A 38 -15.73 -18.23 -3.96
N GLN A 39 -15.67 -19.08 -2.95
CA GLN A 39 -16.01 -18.69 -1.56
C GLN A 39 -15.06 -17.58 -1.05
N VAL A 40 -13.77 -17.70 -1.35
CA VAL A 40 -12.77 -16.70 -0.94
C VAL A 40 -13.01 -15.38 -1.68
N ILE A 41 -13.30 -15.42 -2.98
CA ILE A 41 -13.63 -14.21 -3.76
C ILE A 41 -14.86 -13.51 -3.18
N ASP A 42 -15.92 -14.26 -2.88
CA ASP A 42 -17.14 -13.69 -2.28
C ASP A 42 -16.86 -13.03 -0.93
N GLN A 43 -15.95 -13.59 -0.13
CA GLN A 43 -15.54 -13.00 1.14
C GLN A 43 -14.76 -11.68 0.93
N VAL A 44 -13.81 -11.65 -0.01
CA VAL A 44 -13.03 -10.45 -0.35
C VAL A 44 -13.96 -9.34 -0.86
N LEU A 45 -14.92 -9.68 -1.70
CA LEU A 45 -15.91 -8.73 -2.21
C LEU A 45 -16.78 -8.14 -1.10
N ARG A 46 -17.23 -8.96 -0.14
CA ARG A 46 -18.00 -8.50 1.03
C ARG A 46 -17.19 -7.55 1.91
N GLU A 47 -15.94 -7.89 2.19
CA GLU A 47 -15.05 -7.03 2.99
C GLU A 47 -14.79 -5.70 2.30
N ALA A 48 -14.47 -5.73 1.01
CA ALA A 48 -14.27 -4.53 0.21
C ALA A 48 -15.53 -3.66 0.15
N ASN A 49 -16.72 -4.28 0.03
CA ASN A 49 -17.99 -3.55 0.07
C ASN A 49 -18.20 -2.84 1.40
N LEU A 50 -17.91 -3.51 2.51
CA LEU A 50 -18.02 -2.92 3.85
C LEU A 50 -17.07 -1.71 4.01
N GLN A 51 -15.82 -1.86 3.61
CA GLN A 51 -14.81 -0.80 3.66
C GLN A 51 -15.20 0.41 2.77
N ALA A 52 -15.67 0.14 1.57
CA ALA A 52 -16.15 1.18 0.67
C ALA A 52 -17.37 1.91 1.25
N PHE A 53 -18.31 1.15 1.80
CA PHE A 53 -19.54 1.69 2.39
C PHE A 53 -19.23 2.67 3.54
N GLN A 54 -18.35 2.27 4.46
CA GLN A 54 -17.94 3.10 5.61
C GLN A 54 -17.30 4.43 5.17
N LYS A 55 -16.56 4.42 4.06
CA LYS A 55 -15.88 5.63 3.56
C LYS A 55 -16.79 6.53 2.75
N VAL A 56 -17.64 5.96 1.90
CA VAL A 56 -18.47 6.69 0.94
C VAL A 56 -19.81 7.12 1.53
N LEU A 57 -20.41 6.26 2.35
CA LEU A 57 -21.71 6.44 2.97
C LEU A 57 -21.65 6.31 4.51
N PRO A 58 -20.82 7.13 5.19
CA PRO A 58 -20.64 7.01 6.64
C PRO A 58 -21.95 7.25 7.37
N GLY A 59 -22.22 6.42 8.39
CA GLY A 59 -23.43 6.49 9.20
C GLY A 59 -24.66 5.81 8.60
N GLN A 60 -24.59 5.28 7.39
CA GLN A 60 -25.63 4.44 6.81
C GLN A 60 -25.33 2.95 7.09
N ALA A 61 -26.40 2.15 7.22
CA ALA A 61 -26.26 0.70 7.35
C ALA A 61 -25.77 0.08 6.01
N PRO A 62 -24.81 -0.85 6.02
CA PRO A 62 -24.30 -1.51 4.81
C PRO A 62 -25.28 -2.61 4.33
N ASP A 63 -26.48 -2.20 3.94
CA ASP A 63 -27.61 -3.03 3.59
C ASP A 63 -27.65 -3.46 2.11
N ARG A 64 -26.73 -2.94 1.31
CA ARG A 64 -26.63 -3.19 -0.15
C ARG A 64 -25.21 -3.28 -0.63
N GLN A 65 -25.04 -3.83 -1.81
CA GLN A 65 -23.77 -3.83 -2.52
C GLN A 65 -23.59 -2.52 -3.27
N ILE A 66 -22.46 -1.84 -3.02
CA ILE A 66 -22.06 -0.61 -3.73
C ILE A 66 -20.83 -0.84 -4.60
N ILE A 67 -20.09 -1.94 -4.39
CA ILE A 67 -18.94 -2.30 -5.24
C ILE A 67 -19.42 -3.01 -6.48
N LEU A 68 -18.91 -2.54 -7.63
CA LEU A 68 -19.06 -3.17 -8.93
C LEU A 68 -17.69 -3.62 -9.46
N VAL A 69 -17.58 -4.92 -9.73
CA VAL A 69 -16.41 -5.52 -10.39
C VAL A 69 -16.90 -6.21 -11.66
N PRO A 70 -16.26 -5.97 -12.81
CA PRO A 70 -16.62 -6.64 -14.06
C PRO A 70 -16.53 -8.16 -13.89
N ARG A 71 -17.56 -8.87 -14.39
CA ARG A 71 -17.62 -10.33 -14.30
C ARG A 71 -16.36 -11.01 -14.86
N GLN A 72 -15.86 -10.50 -15.98
CA GLN A 72 -14.66 -11.02 -16.63
C GLN A 72 -13.42 -10.92 -15.70
N ASP A 73 -13.32 -9.87 -14.90
CA ASP A 73 -12.21 -9.70 -13.96
C ASP A 73 -12.32 -10.66 -12.78
N ILE A 74 -13.54 -10.95 -12.32
CA ILE A 74 -13.79 -12.00 -11.32
C ILE A 74 -13.40 -13.39 -11.86
N GLU A 75 -13.75 -13.70 -13.09
CA GLU A 75 -13.41 -14.97 -13.73
C GLU A 75 -11.88 -15.13 -13.90
N ARG A 76 -11.18 -14.05 -14.27
CA ARG A 76 -9.71 -14.02 -14.34
C ARG A 76 -9.06 -14.21 -12.96
N LEU A 77 -9.57 -13.54 -11.95
CA LEU A 77 -9.11 -13.70 -10.56
C LEU A 77 -9.27 -15.14 -10.10
N GLU A 78 -10.46 -15.73 -10.32
CA GLU A 78 -10.75 -17.12 -9.97
C GLU A 78 -9.77 -18.10 -10.63
N GLN A 79 -9.51 -17.92 -11.93
CA GLN A 79 -8.53 -18.73 -12.65
C GLN A 79 -7.10 -18.58 -12.13
N ALA A 80 -6.72 -17.36 -11.73
CA ALA A 80 -5.38 -17.09 -11.23
C ALA A 80 -5.13 -17.78 -9.87
N ILE A 81 -6.05 -17.62 -8.90
CA ILE A 81 -5.87 -18.15 -7.54
C ILE A 81 -6.08 -19.67 -7.44
N ARG A 82 -6.71 -20.30 -8.43
CA ARG A 82 -6.80 -21.77 -8.53
C ARG A 82 -5.46 -22.44 -8.81
N LYS A 83 -4.48 -21.70 -9.33
CA LYS A 83 -3.13 -22.22 -9.56
C LYS A 83 -2.43 -22.46 -8.22
N PRO A 84 -1.59 -23.51 -8.12
CA PRO A 84 -0.82 -23.77 -6.91
C PRO A 84 0.03 -22.57 -6.51
N GLY A 85 0.08 -22.26 -5.22
CA GLY A 85 0.88 -21.17 -4.68
C GLY A 85 0.15 -20.34 -3.64
N THR A 86 0.86 -19.38 -3.08
CA THR A 86 0.29 -18.37 -2.20
C THR A 86 0.12 -17.07 -3.00
N TRP A 87 -1.05 -16.48 -2.90
CA TRP A 87 -1.44 -15.31 -3.67
C TRP A 87 -1.79 -14.14 -2.76
N VAL A 88 -1.44 -12.93 -3.17
CA VAL A 88 -1.97 -11.69 -2.61
C VAL A 88 -3.01 -11.14 -3.57
N VAL A 89 -4.21 -10.96 -3.07
CA VAL A 89 -5.34 -10.40 -3.82
C VAL A 89 -5.70 -9.06 -3.20
N LEU A 90 -5.67 -8.01 -4.00
CA LEU A 90 -6.18 -6.70 -3.65
C LEU A 90 -7.39 -6.38 -4.51
N LEU A 91 -8.42 -5.84 -3.92
CA LEU A 91 -9.49 -5.19 -4.67
C LEU A 91 -9.26 -3.68 -4.59
N ARG A 92 -9.04 -3.04 -5.74
CA ARG A 92 -8.69 -1.62 -5.84
C ARG A 92 -9.81 -0.82 -6.46
N SER A 93 -9.98 0.43 -6.01
CA SER A 93 -10.89 1.38 -6.68
C SER A 93 -10.36 1.72 -8.07
N ALA A 94 -11.24 1.68 -9.07
CA ALA A 94 -10.90 2.03 -10.46
C ALA A 94 -10.83 3.54 -10.70
N ALA A 95 -11.47 4.35 -9.83
CA ALA A 95 -11.53 5.81 -9.96
C ALA A 95 -11.56 6.47 -8.58
N ASN A 96 -11.41 7.80 -8.55
CA ASN A 96 -11.77 8.57 -7.37
C ASN A 96 -13.28 8.48 -7.12
N VAL A 97 -13.65 8.23 -5.86
CA VAL A 97 -15.04 8.13 -5.42
C VAL A 97 -15.32 9.25 -4.42
N LEU A 98 -16.37 9.99 -4.65
CA LEU A 98 -16.78 11.09 -3.78
C LEU A 98 -17.68 10.56 -2.65
N ARG A 99 -17.68 11.26 -1.54
CA ARG A 99 -18.62 10.99 -0.45
C ARG A 99 -20.06 11.12 -0.95
N GLY A 100 -20.89 10.13 -0.61
CA GLY A 100 -22.31 10.09 -1.02
C GLY A 100 -22.57 9.43 -2.38
N GLU A 101 -21.55 8.97 -3.10
CA GLU A 101 -21.77 8.20 -4.33
C GLU A 101 -22.39 6.83 -4.03
N SER A 102 -23.22 6.36 -4.95
CA SER A 102 -23.98 5.12 -4.77
C SER A 102 -23.23 3.87 -5.26
N LEU A 103 -22.17 4.04 -6.06
CA LEU A 103 -21.43 2.96 -6.70
C LEU A 103 -19.92 3.21 -6.66
N VAL A 104 -19.16 2.15 -6.44
CA VAL A 104 -17.69 2.10 -6.45
C VAL A 104 -17.24 1.06 -7.44
N TYR A 105 -16.68 1.50 -8.55
CA TYR A 105 -16.06 0.58 -9.52
C TYR A 105 -14.72 0.10 -8.98
N ALA A 106 -14.52 -1.22 -8.99
CA ALA A 106 -13.30 -1.83 -8.49
C ALA A 106 -12.78 -2.91 -9.45
N PHE A 107 -11.51 -3.20 -9.34
CA PHE A 107 -10.83 -4.26 -10.09
C PHE A 107 -9.88 -5.05 -9.19
N PRO A 108 -9.72 -6.36 -9.42
CA PRO A 108 -8.77 -7.18 -8.68
C PRO A 108 -7.34 -6.98 -9.23
N ASP A 109 -6.38 -6.87 -8.29
CA ASP A 109 -4.94 -6.96 -8.55
C ASP A 109 -4.44 -8.21 -7.82
N VAL A 110 -4.05 -9.24 -8.57
CA VAL A 110 -3.61 -10.52 -8.03
C VAL A 110 -2.13 -10.74 -8.34
N ARG A 111 -1.37 -11.10 -7.31
CA ARG A 111 0.08 -11.32 -7.42
C ARG A 111 0.51 -12.54 -6.63
N PRO A 112 1.55 -13.27 -7.08
CA PRO A 112 2.15 -14.30 -6.24
C PRO A 112 2.73 -13.65 -4.98
N ASN A 113 2.53 -14.31 -3.83
CA ASN A 113 3.17 -13.91 -2.58
C ASN A 113 4.61 -14.38 -2.59
N VAL A 114 5.55 -13.46 -2.68
CA VAL A 114 6.99 -13.74 -2.74
C VAL A 114 7.73 -13.03 -1.61
N ALA A 115 8.86 -13.57 -1.20
CA ALA A 115 9.73 -12.91 -0.23
C ALA A 115 10.30 -11.63 -0.85
N ILE A 116 10.10 -10.52 -0.16
CA ILE A 116 10.57 -9.17 -0.55
C ILE A 116 11.91 -8.87 0.13
N THR A 117 11.99 -9.17 1.43
CA THR A 117 13.20 -8.95 2.22
C THR A 117 13.48 -10.13 3.13
N MET A 118 14.76 -10.35 3.41
CA MET A 118 15.23 -11.27 4.46
C MET A 118 15.73 -10.45 5.65
N GLU A 119 15.65 -11.03 6.84
CA GLU A 119 16.20 -10.41 8.05
C GLU A 119 17.71 -10.16 7.88
N GLY A 120 18.18 -8.99 8.28
CA GLY A 120 19.57 -8.57 8.14
C GLY A 120 19.98 -8.09 6.75
N GLU A 121 19.08 -8.13 5.77
CA GLU A 121 19.37 -7.70 4.40
C GLU A 121 19.48 -6.18 4.29
N VAL A 122 20.55 -5.69 3.66
CA VAL A 122 20.75 -4.27 3.37
C VAL A 122 19.94 -3.88 2.13
N LEU A 123 18.98 -2.99 2.30
CA LEU A 123 18.03 -2.57 1.25
C LEU A 123 18.49 -1.30 0.53
N ALA A 124 19.15 -0.39 1.24
CA ALA A 124 19.69 0.83 0.66
C ALA A 124 20.88 1.32 1.47
N ARG A 125 21.71 2.15 0.84
CA ARG A 125 22.89 2.77 1.45
C ARG A 125 22.96 4.24 1.08
N THR A 126 23.48 5.06 1.99
CA THR A 126 23.85 6.45 1.70
C THR A 126 25.08 6.83 2.51
N THR A 127 25.71 7.92 2.12
CA THR A 127 26.88 8.45 2.83
C THR A 127 26.58 9.85 3.35
N VAL A 128 26.97 10.11 4.59
CA VAL A 128 26.99 11.44 5.19
C VAL A 128 28.45 11.91 5.24
N ALA A 129 28.76 13.01 4.57
CA ALA A 129 30.12 13.56 4.56
C ALA A 129 30.49 14.14 5.95
N GLY A 130 31.79 14.17 6.25
CA GLY A 130 32.27 14.68 7.55
C GLY A 130 31.92 16.13 7.85
N GLN A 131 31.71 16.92 6.82
CA GLN A 131 31.31 18.33 6.92
C GLN A 131 29.79 18.52 7.01
N ASP A 132 28.99 17.48 6.77
CA ASP A 132 27.52 17.53 6.82
C ASP A 132 27.04 17.32 8.27
N THR A 133 27.40 18.27 9.16
CA THR A 133 26.94 18.29 10.55
C THR A 133 25.71 19.18 10.75
N ASN A 134 25.24 19.83 9.69
CA ASN A 134 24.00 20.60 9.73
C ASN A 134 22.80 19.66 9.92
N PRO A 135 21.93 19.88 10.94
CA PRO A 135 20.76 19.04 11.21
C PRO A 135 19.84 18.85 10.00
N GLU A 136 19.69 19.85 9.16
CA GLU A 136 18.88 19.79 7.95
C GLU A 136 19.51 18.86 6.90
N ALA A 137 20.80 18.96 6.66
CA ALA A 137 21.53 18.11 5.74
C ALA A 137 21.49 16.66 6.18
N VAL A 138 21.68 16.37 7.47
CA VAL A 138 21.57 15.03 8.07
C VAL A 138 20.17 14.47 7.87
N ARG A 139 19.13 15.26 8.18
CA ARG A 139 17.74 14.85 8.00
C ARG A 139 17.42 14.52 6.54
N ASN A 140 17.87 15.34 5.61
CA ASN A 140 17.69 15.10 4.17
C ASN A 140 18.35 13.80 3.72
N ARG A 141 19.54 13.48 4.23
CA ARG A 141 20.21 12.20 3.93
C ARG A 141 19.44 11.00 4.46
N ILE A 142 18.91 11.06 5.69
CA ILE A 142 18.08 10.01 6.25
C ILE A 142 16.78 9.84 5.44
N ASN A 143 16.13 10.94 5.07
CA ASN A 143 14.91 10.90 4.24
C ASN A 143 15.18 10.27 2.87
N LEU A 144 16.31 10.59 2.23
CA LEU A 144 16.73 9.97 0.98
C LEU A 144 16.97 8.46 1.14
N LEU A 145 17.60 8.04 2.24
CA LEU A 145 17.81 6.63 2.54
C LEU A 145 16.47 5.89 2.68
N LEU A 146 15.53 6.45 3.43
CA LEU A 146 14.19 5.87 3.61
C LEU A 146 13.40 5.83 2.30
N ALA A 147 13.46 6.88 1.49
CA ALA A 147 12.83 6.92 0.17
C ALA A 147 13.42 5.87 -0.79
N SER A 148 14.75 5.73 -0.80
CA SER A 148 15.45 4.71 -1.59
C SER A 148 15.09 3.29 -1.13
N THR A 149 14.97 3.07 0.17
CA THR A 149 14.53 1.80 0.76
C THR A 149 13.11 1.46 0.30
N LEU A 150 12.17 2.41 0.38
CA LEU A 150 10.81 2.21 -0.09
C LEU A 150 10.75 1.91 -1.59
N ALA A 151 11.53 2.63 -2.39
CA ALA A 151 11.62 2.37 -3.83
C ALA A 151 12.14 0.96 -4.12
N GLU A 152 13.17 0.50 -3.40
CA GLU A 152 13.74 -0.83 -3.57
C GLU A 152 12.75 -1.95 -3.21
N VAL A 153 12.06 -1.87 -2.07
CA VAL A 153 11.08 -2.91 -1.69
C VAL A 153 9.87 -2.91 -2.65
N ARG A 154 9.47 -1.77 -3.18
CA ARG A 154 8.43 -1.69 -4.23
C ARG A 154 8.89 -2.29 -5.54
N ARG A 155 10.14 -2.06 -5.95
CA ARG A 155 10.74 -2.68 -7.15
C ARG A 155 10.76 -4.21 -7.04
N ARG A 156 10.91 -4.75 -5.85
CA ARG A 156 10.86 -6.21 -5.58
C ARG A 156 9.44 -6.76 -5.53
N GLY A 157 8.42 -5.91 -5.61
CA GLY A 157 7.02 -6.32 -5.66
C GLY A 157 6.22 -6.08 -4.39
N SER A 158 6.77 -5.39 -3.39
CA SER A 158 6.01 -5.01 -2.18
C SER A 158 4.83 -4.12 -2.54
N LEU A 159 3.67 -4.44 -1.98
CA LEU A 159 2.44 -3.68 -2.10
C LEU A 159 2.28 -2.64 -0.97
N SER A 160 3.27 -2.56 -0.08
CA SER A 160 3.27 -1.61 1.03
C SER A 160 3.26 -0.16 0.55
N GLN A 161 2.46 0.67 1.20
CA GLN A 161 2.41 2.11 0.92
C GLN A 161 3.52 2.89 1.64
N GLY A 162 4.18 2.28 2.64
CA GLY A 162 5.23 2.92 3.42
C GLY A 162 6.12 1.92 4.14
N LEU A 163 7.14 2.45 4.80
CA LEU A 163 8.04 1.69 5.66
C LEU A 163 7.60 1.82 7.13
N GLN A 164 7.73 0.74 7.87
CA GLN A 164 7.65 0.78 9.33
C GLN A 164 9.07 0.88 9.88
N PHE A 165 9.33 1.89 10.68
CA PHE A 165 10.62 2.10 11.35
C PHE A 165 10.42 2.72 12.73
N ASP A 166 11.41 2.54 13.62
CA ASP A 166 11.40 3.19 14.92
C ASP A 166 11.81 4.66 14.79
N ALA A 167 10.82 5.56 14.89
CA ALA A 167 11.04 7.00 14.80
C ALA A 167 11.99 7.52 15.89
N ASN A 168 11.99 6.92 17.08
CA ASN A 168 12.91 7.31 18.16
C ASN A 168 14.35 6.92 17.83
N ALA A 169 14.56 5.74 17.24
CA ALA A 169 15.87 5.31 16.76
C ALA A 169 16.39 6.22 15.66
N VAL A 170 15.55 6.60 14.71
CA VAL A 170 15.92 7.55 13.64
C VAL A 170 16.28 8.91 14.21
N ASN A 171 15.52 9.42 15.19
CA ASN A 171 15.82 10.69 15.86
C ASN A 171 17.12 10.65 16.67
N ARG A 172 17.43 9.52 17.33
CA ARG A 172 18.73 9.35 18.02
C ARG A 172 19.88 9.36 17.02
N LEU A 173 19.76 8.58 15.94
CA LEU A 173 20.75 8.55 14.87
C LEU A 173 20.99 9.94 14.28
N ALA A 174 19.94 10.71 14.03
CA ALA A 174 20.06 12.07 13.48
C ALA A 174 20.84 12.99 14.42
N ARG A 175 20.64 12.89 15.74
CA ARG A 175 21.40 13.65 16.74
C ARG A 175 22.86 13.24 16.77
N GLU A 176 23.15 11.95 16.86
CA GLU A 176 24.52 11.40 16.86
C GLU A 176 25.30 11.83 15.61
N LEU A 177 24.65 11.82 14.44
CA LEU A 177 25.26 12.29 13.20
C LEU A 177 25.53 13.80 13.18
N THR A 178 24.70 14.59 13.85
CA THR A 178 24.89 16.06 13.96
C THR A 178 25.98 16.41 14.95
N GLU A 179 26.09 15.68 16.08
CA GLU A 179 27.04 15.94 17.15
C GLU A 179 28.44 15.36 16.91
N ARG A 180 28.60 14.53 15.90
CA ARG A 180 29.89 13.89 15.60
C ARG A 180 30.95 14.90 15.16
N SER A 181 32.19 14.64 15.51
CA SER A 181 33.37 15.43 15.11
C SER A 181 34.02 14.86 13.84
N GLY A 182 33.49 15.23 12.65
CA GLY A 182 34.10 14.90 11.36
C GLY A 182 33.97 13.43 10.93
N GLY A 183 34.66 13.09 9.85
CA GLY A 183 34.65 11.74 9.27
C GLY A 183 33.44 11.46 8.35
N ARG A 184 33.69 10.60 7.32
CA ARG A 184 32.64 10.08 6.44
C ARG A 184 31.97 8.88 7.10
N VAL A 185 30.63 8.84 7.11
CA VAL A 185 29.84 7.72 7.66
C VAL A 185 28.94 7.16 6.58
N GLU A 186 28.92 5.85 6.43
CA GLU A 186 27.93 5.13 5.62
C GLU A 186 26.74 4.74 6.49
N LEU A 187 25.55 5.08 6.01
CA LEU A 187 24.29 4.66 6.59
C LEU A 187 23.67 3.55 5.75
N GLN A 188 23.13 2.56 6.42
CA GLN A 188 22.46 1.43 5.78
C GLN A 188 21.03 1.27 6.33
N ALA A 189 20.09 1.05 5.45
CA ALA A 189 18.77 0.58 5.82
C ALA A 189 18.75 -0.95 5.78
N VAL A 190 18.54 -1.57 6.91
CA VAL A 190 18.58 -3.03 7.10
C VAL A 190 17.19 -3.53 7.45
N ALA A 191 16.76 -4.61 6.80
CA ALA A 191 15.50 -5.28 7.12
C ALA A 191 15.60 -5.95 8.50
N VAL A 192 14.69 -5.58 9.42
CA VAL A 192 14.66 -6.16 10.78
C VAL A 192 13.99 -7.51 10.84
N ARG A 193 13.29 -7.90 9.77
CA ARG A 193 12.61 -9.20 9.63
C ARG A 193 12.37 -9.52 8.17
N ARG A 194 12.09 -10.80 7.91
CA ARG A 194 11.55 -11.22 6.60
C ARG A 194 10.20 -10.54 6.35
N SER A 195 10.00 -10.09 5.11
CA SER A 195 8.70 -9.61 4.63
C SER A 195 8.32 -10.26 3.31
N GLU A 196 7.05 -10.26 3.00
CA GLU A 196 6.46 -10.82 1.79
C GLU A 196 5.63 -9.74 1.06
N THR A 197 5.18 -10.05 -0.15
CA THR A 197 4.42 -9.15 -1.04
C THR A 197 3.25 -8.48 -0.36
#